data_db3e9a48358b3223f9d957adcf90005b
#
_entry.id   db3e9a48358b3223f9d957adcf90005b
#
_cell.length_a   1.000
_cell.length_b   1.000
_cell.length_c   1.000
_cell.angle_alpha   90.00
_cell.angle_beta   90.00
_cell.angle_gamma   90.00
#
_symmetry.space_group_name_H-M   'P 1'
#
loop_
_entity.id
_entity.type
_entity.pdbx_description
1 polymer ?
#
loop_
_entity_poly.entity_id
_entity_poly.type
_entity_poly.pdbx_seq_one_letter_code
_entity_poly.pdbx_strand_id
1 'polypeptide(L)'
;VYKLNHKRTKVITDNIRNVSTEKVKKQFKGKTIHLLAGCPPCQGFSSIRRLNKPTPVKDDRNTLINEYVRFVVDLKPYTFMMENVPGLALDKSFEVALQTFESIGYFTDWRIVNVKEYGVPQSRKRLVLVGSRLAPIQIAHPTNKKKTVRQTIGKLPLPENSDDPLHKIFPTHTSQIKYFISQIPHNGGSRKDLGESQQLKCHQKENIGFNDVYGRLRWDDCSTTITGGCLNPSKGRFLHPEQNRCISAREASLLQTFPPNYIFPANIPRTKLALMIGNALPPDFSKIQALNLKRHI
;
A
#
# COMPACT_ATOMS: atom_id res chain seq x y z
N VAL A 1 -14.38 -7.66 3.90
CA VAL A 1 -14.29 -6.29 3.39
C VAL A 1 -14.49 -6.25 1.87
N TYR A 2 -13.67 -7.00 1.09
CA TYR A 2 -13.73 -6.94 -0.37
C TYR A 2 -15.14 -7.24 -0.93
N LYS A 3 -15.79 -8.33 -0.50
CA LYS A 3 -17.16 -8.69 -0.92
C LYS A 3 -18.22 -7.61 -0.62
N LEU A 4 -18.05 -6.85 0.47
CA LEU A 4 -18.99 -5.78 0.84
C LEU A 4 -18.96 -4.62 -0.16
N ASN A 5 -17.79 -4.35 -0.73
CA ASN A 5 -17.57 -3.24 -1.65
C ASN A 5 -17.69 -3.65 -3.12
N HIS A 6 -17.56 -4.95 -3.44
CA HIS A 6 -17.53 -5.49 -4.80
C HIS A 6 -18.57 -6.62 -4.96
N LYS A 7 -19.84 -6.28 -4.85
CA LYS A 7 -20.97 -7.25 -4.83
C LYS A 7 -21.08 -8.15 -6.07
N ARG A 8 -20.63 -7.64 -7.22
CA ARG A 8 -20.68 -8.37 -8.51
C ARG A 8 -19.44 -9.25 -8.75
N THR A 9 -18.43 -9.18 -7.88
CA THR A 9 -17.18 -9.90 -8.07
C THR A 9 -17.25 -11.27 -7.41
N LYS A 10 -16.90 -12.30 -8.15
CA LYS A 10 -16.70 -13.63 -7.58
C LYS A 10 -15.39 -13.66 -6.81
N VAL A 11 -15.44 -14.07 -5.56
CA VAL A 11 -14.28 -14.10 -4.66
C VAL A 11 -13.94 -15.54 -4.32
N ILE A 12 -12.71 -15.93 -4.58
CA ILE A 12 -12.12 -17.21 -4.17
C ILE A 12 -11.25 -16.93 -2.93
N THR A 13 -11.56 -17.56 -1.81
CA THR A 13 -10.84 -17.38 -0.52
C THR A 13 -10.00 -18.61 -0.22
N ASP A 14 -9.01 -18.88 -1.08
CA ASP A 14 -8.12 -20.01 -0.93
C ASP A 14 -6.67 -19.57 -1.10
N ASN A 15 -5.73 -20.43 -0.76
CA ASN A 15 -4.33 -20.22 -1.10
C ASN A 15 -4.19 -20.27 -2.62
N ILE A 16 -3.56 -19.26 -3.21
CA ILE A 16 -3.39 -19.17 -4.67
C ILE A 16 -2.71 -20.40 -5.27
N ARG A 17 -1.85 -21.09 -4.51
CA ARG A 17 -1.19 -22.32 -4.93
C ARG A 17 -2.17 -23.46 -5.18
N ASN A 18 -3.31 -23.47 -4.47
CA ASN A 18 -4.37 -24.47 -4.60
C ASN A 18 -5.42 -24.10 -5.64
N VAL A 19 -5.38 -22.87 -6.16
CA VAL A 19 -6.36 -22.39 -7.15
C VAL A 19 -5.97 -22.90 -8.53
N SER A 20 -6.78 -23.78 -9.11
CA SER A 20 -6.61 -24.28 -10.46
C SER A 20 -6.94 -23.17 -11.48
N THR A 21 -6.00 -22.88 -12.36
CA THR A 21 -6.19 -21.93 -13.47
C THR A 21 -7.25 -22.42 -14.46
N GLU A 22 -7.38 -23.74 -14.67
CA GLU A 22 -8.43 -24.33 -15.48
C GLU A 22 -9.83 -24.07 -14.91
N LYS A 23 -10.00 -24.21 -13.58
CA LYS A 23 -11.26 -23.87 -12.90
C LYS A 23 -11.59 -22.38 -13.05
N VAL A 24 -10.58 -21.52 -12.99
CA VAL A 24 -10.76 -20.09 -13.21
C VAL A 24 -11.15 -19.83 -14.67
N LYS A 25 -10.44 -20.41 -15.64
CA LYS A 25 -10.68 -20.25 -17.07
C LYS A 25 -12.11 -20.67 -17.46
N LYS A 26 -12.60 -21.79 -16.93
CA LYS A 26 -13.97 -22.26 -17.15
C LYS A 26 -15.04 -21.24 -16.76
N GLN A 27 -14.76 -20.33 -15.79
CA GLN A 27 -15.70 -19.30 -15.37
C GLN A 27 -15.89 -18.20 -16.41
N PHE A 28 -14.91 -18.01 -17.29
CA PHE A 28 -15.01 -17.04 -18.40
C PHE A 28 -15.77 -17.59 -19.60
N LYS A 29 -16.19 -18.86 -19.58
CA LYS A 29 -17.02 -19.49 -20.64
C LYS A 29 -16.48 -19.26 -22.07
N GLY A 30 -15.17 -19.40 -22.25
CA GLY A 30 -14.49 -19.17 -23.53
C GLY A 30 -14.22 -17.69 -23.87
N LYS A 31 -14.68 -16.74 -23.05
CA LYS A 31 -14.39 -15.32 -23.27
C LYS A 31 -12.93 -15.02 -22.93
N THR A 32 -12.33 -14.13 -23.68
CA THR A 32 -10.97 -13.66 -23.43
C THR A 32 -10.88 -12.83 -22.17
N ILE A 33 -9.82 -13.04 -21.40
CA ILE A 33 -9.50 -12.21 -20.23
C ILE A 33 -8.79 -10.96 -20.72
N HIS A 34 -9.38 -9.79 -20.50
CA HIS A 34 -8.80 -8.53 -20.94
C HIS A 34 -7.61 -8.11 -20.07
N LEU A 35 -7.75 -8.24 -18.75
CA LEU A 35 -6.75 -7.83 -17.77
C LEU A 35 -6.61 -8.85 -16.64
N LEU A 36 -5.36 -9.21 -16.33
CA LEU A 36 -5.00 -9.90 -15.10
C LEU A 36 -4.17 -8.95 -14.24
N ALA A 37 -4.70 -8.53 -13.10
CA ALA A 37 -3.97 -7.67 -12.15
C ALA A 37 -3.64 -8.45 -10.88
N GLY A 38 -2.43 -8.21 -10.32
CA GLY A 38 -1.99 -8.90 -9.11
C GLY A 38 -0.96 -8.12 -8.31
N CYS A 39 -1.00 -8.32 -7.00
CA CYS A 39 -0.01 -7.81 -6.05
C CYS A 39 0.52 -9.00 -5.21
N PRO A 40 1.34 -9.89 -5.78
CA PRO A 40 1.85 -11.05 -5.05
C PRO A 40 2.66 -10.58 -3.84
N PRO A 41 2.40 -11.09 -2.62
CA PRO A 41 3.12 -10.67 -1.43
C PRO A 41 4.60 -11.03 -1.52
N CYS A 42 5.46 -10.08 -1.13
CA CYS A 42 6.90 -10.17 -1.23
C CYS A 42 7.54 -9.60 0.04
N GLN A 43 7.41 -10.33 1.18
CA GLN A 43 7.81 -9.79 2.48
C GLN A 43 9.32 -9.80 2.73
N GLY A 44 10.07 -10.66 2.06
CA GLY A 44 11.53 -10.74 2.18
C GLY A 44 12.27 -9.51 1.63
N PHE A 45 11.65 -8.77 0.70
CA PHE A 45 12.26 -7.64 0.00
C PHE A 45 11.83 -6.26 0.53
N SER A 46 11.02 -6.24 1.60
CA SER A 46 10.63 -4.97 2.24
C SER A 46 11.85 -4.28 2.86
N SER A 47 12.08 -3.00 2.51
CA SER A 47 13.16 -2.17 3.07
C SER A 47 13.13 -2.09 4.60
N ILE A 48 11.93 -2.12 5.19
CA ILE A 48 11.70 -2.15 6.64
C ILE A 48 12.31 -3.42 7.27
N ARG A 49 12.22 -4.55 6.59
CA ARG A 49 12.75 -5.81 7.11
C ARG A 49 14.27 -5.90 6.95
N ARG A 50 14.83 -5.33 5.89
CA ARG A 50 16.29 -5.27 5.66
C ARG A 50 17.02 -4.45 6.72
N LEU A 51 16.40 -3.39 7.26
CA LEU A 51 16.95 -2.60 8.36
C LEU A 51 17.03 -3.38 9.67
N ASN A 52 16.13 -4.35 9.89
CA ASN A 52 16.07 -5.13 11.13
C ASN A 52 16.77 -6.50 11.05
N LYS A 53 17.03 -7.02 9.85
CA LYS A 53 17.72 -8.29 9.63
C LYS A 53 18.47 -8.23 8.29
N PRO A 54 19.80 -8.10 8.30
CA PRO A 54 20.63 -8.03 7.08
C PRO A 54 20.70 -9.35 6.31
N THR A 55 20.35 -10.47 6.92
CA THR A 55 20.35 -11.78 6.25
C THR A 55 19.09 -12.02 5.44
N PRO A 56 19.18 -12.56 4.20
CA PRO A 56 18.02 -12.97 3.41
C PRO A 56 17.23 -14.04 4.18
N VAL A 57 15.97 -13.75 4.47
CA VAL A 57 15.08 -14.74 5.09
C VAL A 57 14.44 -15.54 3.97
N LYS A 58 14.63 -16.86 3.97
CA LYS A 58 13.82 -17.79 3.17
C LYS A 58 12.38 -17.66 3.65
N ASP A 59 11.57 -16.97 2.89
CA ASP A 59 10.14 -16.80 3.17
C ASP A 59 9.39 -17.37 1.97
N ASP A 60 8.60 -18.42 2.20
CA ASP A 60 7.83 -19.09 1.14
C ASP A 60 6.94 -18.15 0.33
N ARG A 61 6.62 -16.99 0.89
CA ARG A 61 5.87 -15.95 0.17
C ARG A 61 6.67 -15.28 -0.93
N ASN A 62 8.00 -15.36 -0.92
CA ASN A 62 8.84 -14.84 -2.00
C ASN A 62 8.65 -15.62 -3.31
N THR A 63 8.12 -16.85 -3.23
CA THR A 63 7.80 -17.66 -4.41
C THR A 63 6.43 -17.36 -5.02
N LEU A 64 5.64 -16.46 -4.40
CA LEU A 64 4.29 -16.15 -4.91
C LEU A 64 4.29 -15.34 -6.20
N ILE A 65 5.42 -14.76 -6.60
CA ILE A 65 5.60 -14.24 -7.95
C ILE A 65 5.43 -15.35 -9.00
N ASN A 66 5.91 -16.57 -8.72
CA ASN A 66 5.79 -17.70 -9.63
C ASN A 66 4.32 -18.09 -9.85
N GLU A 67 3.48 -17.94 -8.81
CA GLU A 67 2.03 -18.14 -8.96
C GLU A 67 1.40 -17.09 -9.86
N TYR A 68 1.85 -15.84 -9.76
CA TYR A 68 1.40 -14.79 -10.68
C TYR A 68 1.81 -15.12 -12.12
N VAL A 69 3.05 -15.55 -12.35
CA VAL A 69 3.54 -16.00 -13.66
C VAL A 69 2.69 -17.16 -14.18
N ARG A 70 2.44 -18.19 -13.36
CA ARG A 70 1.58 -19.34 -13.72
C ARG A 70 0.21 -18.88 -14.23
N PHE A 71 -0.42 -17.93 -13.52
CA PHE A 71 -1.72 -17.41 -13.95
C PHE A 71 -1.66 -16.65 -15.26
N VAL A 72 -0.60 -15.88 -15.54
CA VAL A 72 -0.43 -15.20 -16.82
C VAL A 72 -0.22 -16.22 -17.95
N VAL A 73 0.64 -17.22 -17.73
CA VAL A 73 0.97 -18.27 -18.71
C VAL A 73 -0.28 -19.08 -19.08
N ASP A 74 -1.04 -19.52 -18.07
CA ASP A 74 -2.19 -20.41 -18.28
C ASP A 74 -3.41 -19.66 -18.83
N LEU A 75 -3.68 -18.46 -18.32
CA LEU A 75 -4.89 -17.70 -18.66
C LEU A 75 -4.72 -16.85 -19.93
N LYS A 76 -3.50 -16.52 -20.30
CA LYS A 76 -3.16 -15.73 -21.50
C LYS A 76 -4.03 -14.47 -21.67
N PRO A 77 -4.09 -13.56 -20.65
CA PRO A 77 -4.87 -12.34 -20.77
C PRO A 77 -4.36 -11.45 -21.90
N TYR A 78 -5.17 -10.52 -22.42
CA TYR A 78 -4.67 -9.52 -23.37
C TYR A 78 -3.60 -8.65 -22.75
N THR A 79 -3.84 -8.20 -21.53
CA THR A 79 -2.91 -7.39 -20.75
C THR A 79 -2.79 -7.90 -19.33
N PHE A 80 -1.67 -7.60 -18.69
CA PHE A 80 -1.53 -7.84 -17.25
C PHE A 80 -0.86 -6.65 -16.54
N MET A 81 -1.08 -6.56 -15.25
CA MET A 81 -0.41 -5.59 -14.36
C MET A 81 0.01 -6.27 -13.07
N MET A 82 1.27 -6.10 -12.67
CA MET A 82 1.78 -6.53 -11.37
C MET A 82 2.29 -5.32 -10.59
N GLU A 83 1.98 -5.26 -9.29
CA GLU A 83 2.57 -4.30 -8.37
C GLU A 83 3.35 -5.03 -7.29
N ASN A 84 4.48 -4.43 -6.86
CA ASN A 84 5.28 -4.96 -5.77
C ASN A 84 6.15 -3.87 -5.10
N VAL A 85 6.89 -4.26 -4.07
CA VAL A 85 7.91 -3.39 -3.46
C VAL A 85 9.13 -3.23 -4.36
N PRO A 86 9.83 -2.07 -4.34
CA PRO A 86 10.98 -1.82 -5.21
C PRO A 86 12.08 -2.87 -5.14
N GLY A 87 12.27 -3.48 -3.97
CA GLY A 87 13.31 -4.49 -3.78
C GLY A 87 13.16 -5.76 -4.60
N LEU A 88 11.96 -6.04 -5.15
CA LEU A 88 11.75 -7.19 -6.04
C LEU A 88 12.48 -7.00 -7.38
N ALA A 89 12.68 -5.77 -7.84
CA ALA A 89 13.40 -5.49 -9.09
C ALA A 89 14.86 -6.01 -9.09
N LEU A 90 15.42 -6.28 -7.91
CA LEU A 90 16.78 -6.79 -7.75
C LEU A 90 16.82 -8.31 -7.53
N ASP A 91 15.68 -8.97 -7.59
CA ASP A 91 15.58 -10.40 -7.34
C ASP A 91 15.56 -11.19 -8.66
N LYS A 92 16.30 -12.30 -8.69
CA LYS A 92 16.37 -13.18 -9.86
C LYS A 92 14.99 -13.71 -10.31
N SER A 93 14.05 -13.88 -9.37
CA SER A 93 12.69 -14.32 -9.72
C SER A 93 11.93 -13.30 -10.57
N PHE A 94 12.23 -12.02 -10.45
CA PHE A 94 11.65 -10.99 -11.29
C PHE A 94 12.22 -11.03 -12.72
N GLU A 95 13.52 -11.22 -12.85
CA GLU A 95 14.18 -11.40 -14.16
C GLU A 95 13.62 -12.62 -14.88
N VAL A 96 13.53 -13.76 -14.19
CA VAL A 96 12.94 -15.00 -14.76
C VAL A 96 11.48 -14.77 -15.17
N ALA A 97 10.70 -14.01 -14.39
CA ALA A 97 9.33 -13.67 -14.75
C ALA A 97 9.26 -12.85 -16.04
N LEU A 98 10.12 -11.83 -16.21
CA LEU A 98 10.19 -11.02 -17.44
C LEU A 98 10.52 -11.89 -18.65
N GLN A 99 11.58 -12.71 -18.57
CA GLN A 99 11.98 -13.63 -19.63
C GLN A 99 10.84 -14.60 -20.02
N THR A 100 10.10 -15.09 -19.01
CA THR A 100 8.95 -15.97 -19.24
C THR A 100 7.84 -15.24 -20.00
N PHE A 101 7.50 -13.99 -19.64
CA PHE A 101 6.48 -13.21 -20.32
C PHE A 101 6.86 -12.90 -21.76
N GLU A 102 8.11 -12.53 -22.01
CA GLU A 102 8.64 -12.28 -23.35
C GLU A 102 8.63 -13.54 -24.22
N SER A 103 9.02 -14.69 -23.65
CA SER A 103 9.04 -15.98 -24.39
C SER A 103 7.64 -16.44 -24.82
N ILE A 104 6.58 -16.00 -24.16
CA ILE A 104 5.19 -16.32 -24.52
C ILE A 104 4.51 -15.16 -25.28
N GLY A 105 5.28 -14.20 -25.79
CA GLY A 105 4.84 -13.17 -26.72
C GLY A 105 4.25 -11.90 -26.09
N TYR A 106 4.57 -11.59 -24.82
CA TYR A 106 4.20 -10.31 -24.22
C TYR A 106 5.28 -9.26 -24.41
N PHE A 107 4.88 -8.08 -24.83
CA PHE A 107 5.64 -6.85 -24.64
C PHE A 107 5.49 -6.39 -23.19
N THR A 108 6.58 -6.04 -22.52
CA THR A 108 6.58 -5.64 -21.12
C THR A 108 7.20 -4.24 -20.92
N ASP A 109 6.68 -3.48 -19.98
CA ASP A 109 7.33 -2.28 -19.42
C ASP A 109 7.22 -2.31 -17.90
N TRP A 110 8.32 -1.98 -17.22
CA TRP A 110 8.34 -1.92 -15.75
C TRP A 110 9.16 -0.73 -15.24
N ARG A 111 8.72 -0.15 -14.13
CA ARG A 111 9.39 0.98 -13.49
C ARG A 111 9.17 0.97 -11.98
N ILE A 112 10.10 1.59 -11.27
CA ILE A 112 9.88 1.99 -9.87
C ILE A 112 9.29 3.39 -9.90
N VAL A 113 8.01 3.50 -9.58
CA VAL A 113 7.26 4.76 -9.57
C VAL A 113 6.97 5.22 -8.14
N ASN A 114 6.82 6.53 -7.93
CA ASN A 114 6.27 7.06 -6.69
C ASN A 114 4.81 7.47 -6.94
N VAL A 115 3.87 6.86 -6.20
CA VAL A 115 2.42 7.09 -6.42
C VAL A 115 2.01 8.55 -6.20
N LYS A 116 2.80 9.36 -5.47
CA LYS A 116 2.55 10.80 -5.32
C LYS A 116 2.55 11.56 -6.65
N GLU A 117 3.29 11.07 -7.64
CA GLU A 117 3.37 11.65 -8.98
C GLU A 117 2.08 11.43 -9.80
N TYR A 118 1.21 10.57 -9.29
CA TYR A 118 -0.10 10.23 -9.86
C TYR A 118 -1.27 10.84 -9.07
N GLY A 119 -1.02 11.86 -8.25
CA GLY A 119 -2.06 12.55 -7.49
C GLY A 119 -2.50 11.83 -6.21
N VAL A 120 -1.75 10.84 -5.76
CA VAL A 120 -1.98 10.18 -4.46
C VAL A 120 -1.33 11.04 -3.36
N PRO A 121 -2.04 11.37 -2.25
CA PRO A 121 -1.50 12.20 -1.17
C PRO A 121 -0.52 11.44 -0.27
N GLN A 122 0.34 10.62 -0.86
CA GLN A 122 1.25 9.72 -0.16
C GLN A 122 2.52 9.48 -0.98
N SER A 123 3.69 9.61 -0.35
CA SER A 123 4.96 9.16 -0.91
C SER A 123 5.11 7.66 -0.71
N ARG A 124 4.89 6.90 -1.79
CA ARG A 124 4.97 5.43 -1.78
C ARG A 124 5.62 4.94 -3.08
N LYS A 125 6.85 4.44 -2.98
CA LYS A 125 7.55 3.86 -4.11
C LYS A 125 7.12 2.41 -4.34
N ARG A 126 6.83 2.06 -5.60
CA ARG A 126 6.42 0.71 -6.01
C ARG A 126 7.02 0.31 -7.33
N LEU A 127 7.40 -0.95 -7.43
CA LEU A 127 7.62 -1.61 -8.70
C LEU A 127 6.28 -1.85 -9.36
N VAL A 128 6.13 -1.39 -10.60
CA VAL A 128 4.97 -1.65 -11.44
C VAL A 128 5.46 -2.29 -12.71
N LEU A 129 4.83 -3.38 -13.11
CA LEU A 129 5.05 -4.08 -14.36
C LEU A 129 3.72 -4.17 -15.09
N VAL A 130 3.71 -3.81 -16.36
CA VAL A 130 2.60 -4.04 -17.28
C VAL A 130 3.07 -4.90 -18.44
N GLY A 131 2.16 -5.69 -19.00
CA GLY A 131 2.44 -6.47 -20.18
C GLY A 131 1.23 -6.55 -21.11
N SER A 132 1.49 -6.68 -22.41
CA SER A 132 0.50 -6.83 -23.44
C SER A 132 0.97 -7.81 -24.51
N ARG A 133 0.06 -8.67 -24.97
CA ARG A 133 0.30 -9.52 -26.15
C ARG A 133 -0.28 -8.94 -27.45
N LEU A 134 -0.82 -7.73 -27.41
CA LEU A 134 -1.43 -7.06 -28.55
C LEU A 134 -0.44 -6.17 -29.30
N ALA A 135 0.31 -5.35 -28.55
CA ALA A 135 1.30 -4.40 -29.06
C ALA A 135 2.21 -3.92 -27.92
N PRO A 136 3.32 -3.21 -28.20
CA PRO A 136 4.15 -2.56 -27.19
C PRO A 136 3.31 -1.68 -26.26
N ILE A 137 3.57 -1.77 -24.95
CA ILE A 137 2.79 -1.10 -23.92
C ILE A 137 3.73 -0.33 -22.98
N GLN A 138 3.25 0.73 -22.37
CA GLN A 138 3.94 1.50 -21.36
C GLN A 138 3.08 1.70 -20.13
N ILE A 139 3.74 1.86 -18.97
CA ILE A 139 3.10 2.30 -17.72
C ILE A 139 2.54 3.71 -17.95
N ALA A 140 1.36 3.99 -17.38
CA ALA A 140 0.75 5.31 -17.45
C ALA A 140 1.71 6.41 -17.00
N HIS A 141 1.72 7.52 -17.73
CA HIS A 141 2.54 8.67 -17.36
C HIS A 141 2.07 9.34 -16.05
N PRO A 142 2.96 9.95 -15.29
CA PRO A 142 2.62 10.79 -14.14
C PRO A 142 1.60 11.88 -14.51
N THR A 143 0.71 12.21 -13.59
CA THR A 143 -0.32 13.24 -13.81
C THR A 143 0.15 14.64 -13.42
N ASN A 144 1.32 14.75 -12.77
CA ASN A 144 1.87 15.98 -12.18
C ASN A 144 0.93 16.69 -11.17
N LYS A 145 -0.17 16.05 -10.78
CA LYS A 145 -1.08 16.55 -9.75
C LYS A 145 -0.49 16.24 -8.39
N LYS A 146 -0.18 17.26 -7.62
CA LYS A 146 0.21 17.12 -6.21
C LYS A 146 -1.03 17.19 -5.33
N LYS A 147 -1.15 16.26 -4.37
CA LYS A 147 -2.23 16.27 -3.37
C LYS A 147 -1.60 16.21 -1.98
N THR A 148 -2.03 17.09 -1.09
CA THR A 148 -1.47 17.24 0.25
C THR A 148 -2.34 16.54 1.31
N VAL A 149 -1.77 16.37 2.51
CA VAL A 149 -2.49 15.91 3.69
C VAL A 149 -3.65 16.87 3.99
N ARG A 150 -3.44 18.18 3.94
CA ARG A 150 -4.46 19.23 4.17
C ARG A 150 -5.64 19.08 3.22
N GLN A 151 -5.37 18.92 1.94
CA GLN A 151 -6.43 18.75 0.92
C GLN A 151 -7.22 17.46 1.12
N THR A 152 -6.65 16.47 1.79
CA THR A 152 -7.23 15.13 1.95
C THR A 152 -8.03 14.97 3.24
N ILE A 153 -7.48 15.41 4.36
CA ILE A 153 -8.07 15.19 5.69
C ILE A 153 -8.34 16.48 6.48
N GLY A 154 -7.88 17.65 6.00
CA GLY A 154 -7.98 18.91 6.73
C GLY A 154 -9.41 19.45 6.96
N LYS A 155 -10.40 18.90 6.26
CA LYS A 155 -11.82 19.27 6.43
C LYS A 155 -12.60 18.26 7.29
N LEU A 156 -11.96 17.20 7.77
CA LEU A 156 -12.64 16.25 8.65
C LEU A 156 -12.90 16.90 10.03
N PRO A 157 -14.03 16.63 10.66
CA PRO A 157 -14.29 17.07 12.03
C PRO A 157 -13.33 16.40 13.00
N LEU A 158 -13.34 16.83 14.26
CA LEU A 158 -12.69 16.05 15.31
C LEU A 158 -13.35 14.67 15.42
N PRO A 159 -12.59 13.60 15.72
CA PRO A 159 -13.16 12.23 15.78
C PRO A 159 -14.35 12.08 16.73
N GLU A 160 -14.36 12.81 17.85
CA GLU A 160 -15.47 12.85 18.81
C GLU A 160 -16.73 13.47 18.24
N ASN A 161 -16.60 14.41 17.29
CA ASN A 161 -17.71 15.13 16.66
C ASN A 161 -18.12 14.50 15.31
N SER A 162 -17.57 13.34 14.97
CA SER A 162 -17.84 12.67 13.70
C SER A 162 -18.89 11.56 13.86
N ASP A 163 -19.82 11.46 12.91
CA ASP A 163 -20.74 10.31 12.81
C ASP A 163 -20.09 9.12 12.08
N ASP A 164 -18.92 9.30 11.50
CA ASP A 164 -18.18 8.22 10.83
C ASP A 164 -17.49 7.30 11.84
N PRO A 165 -17.96 6.04 12.02
CA PRO A 165 -17.38 5.12 12.98
C PRO A 165 -15.91 4.80 12.67
N LEU A 166 -15.50 4.87 11.40
CA LEU A 166 -14.12 4.62 11.01
C LEU A 166 -13.20 5.78 11.46
N HIS A 167 -13.72 7.01 11.55
CA HIS A 167 -12.97 8.15 12.05
C HIS A 167 -12.73 8.08 13.55
N LYS A 168 -13.60 7.38 14.31
CA LYS A 168 -13.43 7.13 15.74
C LYS A 168 -12.42 6.02 16.07
N ILE A 169 -11.90 5.31 15.06
CA ILE A 169 -10.91 4.24 15.26
C ILE A 169 -9.49 4.81 15.15
N PHE A 170 -8.86 5.05 16.27
CA PHE A 170 -7.45 5.39 16.43
C PHE A 170 -6.91 4.86 17.78
N PRO A 171 -5.59 4.78 18.01
CA PRO A 171 -5.06 4.25 19.26
C PRO A 171 -5.36 5.19 20.43
N THR A 172 -5.85 4.65 21.51
CA THR A 172 -5.83 5.28 22.83
C THR A 172 -4.45 5.12 23.44
N HIS A 173 -3.94 6.19 24.06
CA HIS A 173 -2.63 6.21 24.68
C HIS A 173 -2.76 6.46 26.18
N THR A 174 -1.79 5.96 26.96
CA THR A 174 -1.64 6.31 28.38
C THR A 174 -1.38 7.82 28.52
N SER A 175 -1.61 8.37 29.72
CA SER A 175 -1.34 9.79 30.00
C SER A 175 0.11 10.18 29.70
N GLN A 176 1.07 9.30 30.02
CA GLN A 176 2.47 9.51 29.71
C GLN A 176 2.74 9.63 28.19
N ILE A 177 2.15 8.75 27.38
CA ILE A 177 2.31 8.80 25.90
C ILE A 177 1.57 10.01 25.31
N LYS A 178 0.41 10.39 25.85
CA LYS A 178 -0.29 11.60 25.44
C LYS A 178 0.55 12.84 25.72
N TYR A 179 1.15 12.93 26.90
CA TYR A 179 2.08 14.00 27.26
C TYR A 179 3.29 14.02 26.33
N PHE A 180 3.91 12.87 26.08
CA PHE A 180 5.02 12.77 25.13
C PHE A 180 4.63 13.28 23.72
N ILE A 181 3.47 12.89 23.21
CA ILE A 181 2.98 13.34 21.90
C ILE A 181 2.73 14.85 21.89
N SER A 182 2.24 15.43 23.00
CA SER A 182 1.98 16.88 23.07
C SER A 182 3.25 17.73 23.01
N GLN A 183 4.40 17.18 23.40
CA GLN A 183 5.69 17.87 23.31
C GLN A 183 6.26 17.91 21.88
N ILE A 184 5.79 17.01 20.99
CA ILE A 184 6.29 16.95 19.61
C ILE A 184 5.75 18.15 18.82
N PRO A 185 6.62 18.96 18.18
CA PRO A 185 6.19 20.14 17.43
C PRO A 185 5.13 19.79 16.37
N HIS A 186 4.16 20.66 16.21
CA HIS A 186 3.09 20.50 15.22
C HIS A 186 3.62 20.54 13.78
N ASN A 187 2.80 20.11 12.83
CA ASN A 187 3.01 20.24 11.39
C ASN A 187 4.39 19.73 10.91
N GLY A 188 4.68 18.47 11.22
CA GLY A 188 5.87 17.78 10.70
C GLY A 188 6.98 17.57 11.72
N GLY A 189 6.79 17.96 12.98
CA GLY A 189 7.73 17.65 14.06
C GLY A 189 7.87 16.15 14.32
N SER A 190 8.90 15.78 15.02
CA SER A 190 9.21 14.40 15.36
C SER A 190 9.80 14.31 16.77
N ARG A 191 9.93 13.11 17.30
CA ARG A 191 10.62 12.87 18.57
C ARG A 191 12.07 13.39 18.57
N LYS A 192 12.70 13.55 17.41
CA LYS A 192 14.07 14.06 17.29
C LYS A 192 14.19 15.55 17.60
N ASP A 193 13.09 16.26 17.54
CA ASP A 193 13.03 17.69 17.86
C ASP A 193 12.93 17.92 19.40
N LEU A 194 12.88 16.83 20.18
CA LEU A 194 12.85 16.85 21.64
C LEU A 194 14.26 16.64 22.22
N GLY A 195 14.55 17.30 23.34
CA GLY A 195 15.76 17.04 24.12
C GLY A 195 15.83 15.60 24.64
N GLU A 196 17.03 15.11 24.95
CA GLU A 196 17.24 13.74 25.42
C GLU A 196 16.39 13.38 26.63
N SER A 197 16.27 14.32 27.61
CA SER A 197 15.46 14.13 28.80
C SER A 197 13.96 13.98 28.56
N GLN A 198 13.48 14.47 27.44
CA GLN A 198 12.07 14.39 27.02
C GLN A 198 11.76 13.12 26.21
N GLN A 199 12.77 12.40 25.78
CA GLN A 199 12.59 11.19 24.98
C GLN A 199 12.18 9.99 25.84
N LEU A 200 11.41 9.07 25.24
CA LEU A 200 11.10 7.79 25.90
C LEU A 200 12.39 6.97 26.08
N LYS A 201 12.53 6.28 27.20
CA LYS A 201 13.71 5.44 27.52
C LYS A 201 14.10 4.48 26.38
N CYS A 202 13.10 3.92 25.67
CA CYS A 202 13.34 3.04 24.52
C CYS A 202 13.89 3.78 23.28
N HIS A 203 13.82 5.11 23.23
CA HIS A 203 14.33 5.95 22.16
C HIS A 203 15.72 6.52 22.41
N GLN A 204 16.26 6.32 23.59
CA GLN A 204 17.60 6.79 24.00
C GLN A 204 18.71 5.77 23.65
N LYS A 205 18.33 4.60 23.12
CA LYS A 205 19.29 3.56 22.74
C LYS A 205 20.03 3.95 21.46
N GLU A 206 21.32 3.66 21.41
CA GLU A 206 22.09 3.65 20.16
C GLU A 206 21.50 2.61 19.19
N ASN A 207 21.53 2.86 17.90
CA ASN A 207 21.01 1.95 16.85
C ASN A 207 19.49 1.74 16.80
N ILE A 208 18.71 2.81 16.94
CA ILE A 208 17.27 2.75 16.68
C ILE A 208 17.04 2.66 15.17
N GLY A 209 16.62 1.47 14.69
CA GLY A 209 16.41 1.18 13.27
C GLY A 209 15.34 2.04 12.57
N PHE A 210 14.44 2.69 13.32
CA PHE A 210 13.37 3.54 12.78
C PHE A 210 13.44 4.95 13.39
N ASN A 211 13.97 5.85 12.60
CA ASN A 211 14.14 7.25 13.01
C ASN A 211 12.85 8.09 12.98
N ASP A 212 11.83 7.66 12.24
CA ASP A 212 10.64 8.47 11.92
C ASP A 212 9.40 8.10 12.76
N VAL A 213 9.57 7.29 13.83
CA VAL A 213 8.49 6.94 14.75
C VAL A 213 8.04 8.17 15.55
N TYR A 214 6.76 8.23 15.91
CA TYR A 214 6.13 9.38 16.57
C TYR A 214 6.30 10.69 15.79
N GLY A 215 6.50 10.65 14.47
CA GLY A 215 6.48 11.85 13.66
C GLY A 215 5.05 12.30 13.36
N ARG A 216 4.84 13.63 13.32
CA ARG A 216 3.61 14.24 12.83
C ARG A 216 3.65 14.36 11.31
N LEU A 217 2.52 14.15 10.66
CA LEU A 217 2.36 14.49 9.25
C LEU A 217 2.51 16.01 9.07
N ARG A 218 2.80 16.44 7.84
CA ARG A 218 2.81 17.85 7.43
C ARG A 218 1.56 18.16 6.63
N TRP A 219 0.93 19.29 6.91
CA TRP A 219 -0.28 19.70 6.20
C TRP A 219 -0.06 19.88 4.71
N ASP A 220 1.00 20.58 4.35
CA ASP A 220 1.22 21.06 2.97
C ASP A 220 2.18 20.17 2.17
N ASP A 221 2.38 18.92 2.65
CA ASP A 221 3.10 17.87 1.94
C ASP A 221 2.21 16.62 1.78
N CYS A 222 2.66 15.65 0.99
CA CYS A 222 2.07 14.32 0.97
C CYS A 222 2.46 13.55 2.24
N SER A 223 1.63 12.59 2.65
CA SER A 223 1.96 11.71 3.77
C SER A 223 3.17 10.81 3.44
N THR A 224 3.83 10.29 4.47
CA THR A 224 4.72 9.14 4.33
C THR A 224 3.93 7.90 3.89
N THR A 225 4.62 6.83 3.51
CA THR A 225 3.95 5.58 3.12
C THR A 225 3.01 5.08 4.23
N ILE A 226 1.72 5.01 3.94
CA ILE A 226 0.71 4.37 4.80
C ILE A 226 0.96 2.87 4.78
N THR A 227 1.50 2.35 5.87
CA THR A 227 1.87 0.94 6.04
C THR A 227 0.83 0.17 6.82
N GLY A 228 0.96 -1.16 6.91
CA GLY A 228 0.13 -1.98 7.80
C GLY A 228 0.24 -1.67 9.30
N GLY A 229 1.13 -0.74 9.67
CA GLY A 229 1.26 -0.20 11.04
C GLY A 229 0.72 1.22 11.20
N CYS A 230 0.04 1.79 10.22
CA CYS A 230 -0.34 3.22 10.15
C CYS A 230 -1.24 3.72 11.31
N LEU A 231 -1.88 2.82 12.04
CA LEU A 231 -2.66 3.15 13.23
C LEU A 231 -1.85 2.92 14.53
N ASN A 232 -0.52 3.04 14.45
CA ASN A 232 0.36 2.96 15.61
C ASN A 232 1.52 3.96 15.43
N PRO A 233 1.66 4.98 16.29
CA PRO A 233 2.69 6.02 16.15
C PRO A 233 4.11 5.48 16.32
N SER A 234 4.29 4.35 17.01
CA SER A 234 5.60 3.69 17.15
C SER A 234 6.04 2.93 15.88
N LYS A 235 5.23 2.94 14.81
CA LYS A 235 5.52 2.24 13.54
C LYS A 235 5.83 3.19 12.38
N GLY A 236 5.90 4.51 12.64
CA GLY A 236 6.21 5.50 11.62
C GLY A 236 5.69 6.90 11.96
N ARG A 237 5.71 7.77 10.95
CA ARG A 237 5.20 9.14 11.01
C ARG A 237 3.68 9.14 10.80
N PHE A 238 2.94 8.82 11.86
CA PHE A 238 1.48 8.65 11.81
C PHE A 238 0.73 9.50 12.82
N LEU A 239 1.37 10.49 13.46
CA LEU A 239 0.66 11.47 14.26
C LEU A 239 -0.04 12.48 13.35
N HIS A 240 -1.26 12.90 13.79
CA HIS A 240 -1.98 13.99 13.16
C HIS A 240 -1.13 15.29 13.18
N PRO A 241 -1.19 16.14 12.15
CA PRO A 241 -0.38 17.35 12.09
C PRO A 241 -0.51 18.27 13.31
N GLU A 242 -1.71 18.41 13.87
CA GLU A 242 -2.02 19.32 15.00
C GLU A 242 -2.51 18.58 16.24
N GLN A 243 -3.39 17.59 16.08
CA GLN A 243 -4.00 16.92 17.23
C GLN A 243 -3.02 15.95 17.91
N ASN A 244 -3.10 15.83 19.22
CA ASN A 244 -2.18 14.98 20.03
C ASN A 244 -2.61 13.50 19.98
N ARG A 245 -2.76 12.96 18.78
CA ARG A 245 -3.15 11.58 18.50
C ARG A 245 -2.51 11.03 17.23
N CYS A 246 -2.56 9.74 17.08
CA CYS A 246 -2.33 9.09 15.79
C CYS A 246 -3.48 9.44 14.82
N ILE A 247 -3.21 9.35 13.52
CA ILE A 247 -4.28 9.42 12.53
C ILE A 247 -5.31 8.33 12.75
N SER A 248 -6.57 8.61 12.42
CA SER A 248 -7.66 7.64 12.46
C SER A 248 -7.65 6.69 11.27
N ALA A 249 -8.41 5.62 11.35
CA ALA A 249 -8.58 4.69 10.24
C ALA A 249 -9.20 5.36 9.01
N ARG A 250 -10.12 6.32 9.21
CA ARG A 250 -10.67 7.13 8.10
C ARG A 250 -9.60 7.99 7.46
N GLU A 251 -8.82 8.71 8.24
CA GLU A 251 -7.72 9.53 7.73
C GLU A 251 -6.71 8.68 6.94
N ALA A 252 -6.29 7.54 7.51
CA ALA A 252 -5.39 6.62 6.82
C ALA A 252 -5.98 6.08 5.51
N SER A 253 -7.28 5.75 5.47
CA SER A 253 -7.94 5.26 4.27
C SER A 253 -8.04 6.32 3.17
N LEU A 254 -8.30 7.57 3.53
CA LEU A 254 -8.35 8.68 2.58
C LEU A 254 -6.97 9.03 2.03
N LEU A 255 -5.92 9.01 2.87
CA LEU A 255 -4.53 9.18 2.44
C LEU A 255 -4.08 8.04 1.52
N GLN A 256 -4.68 6.86 1.66
CA GLN A 256 -4.51 5.73 0.75
C GLN A 256 -5.43 5.79 -0.48
N THR A 257 -6.23 6.84 -0.60
CA THR A 257 -7.21 7.10 -1.67
C THR A 257 -8.38 6.10 -1.75
N PHE A 258 -8.72 5.42 -0.67
CA PHE A 258 -10.00 4.71 -0.65
C PHE A 258 -11.16 5.70 -0.80
N PRO A 259 -12.20 5.37 -1.57
CA PRO A 259 -13.40 6.19 -1.64
C PRO A 259 -14.01 6.44 -0.23
N PRO A 260 -14.55 7.63 0.04
CA PRO A 260 -15.16 7.93 1.35
C PRO A 260 -16.25 6.93 1.78
N ASN A 261 -16.97 6.39 0.83
CA ASN A 261 -18.03 5.40 1.04
C ASN A 261 -17.54 3.95 1.06
N TYR A 262 -16.21 3.71 1.00
CA TYR A 262 -15.69 2.35 1.09
C TYR A 262 -15.92 1.77 2.49
N ILE A 263 -16.54 0.59 2.54
CA ILE A 263 -17.00 -0.02 3.78
C ILE A 263 -15.88 -0.85 4.43
N PHE A 264 -15.45 -0.41 5.61
CA PHE A 264 -14.67 -1.21 6.53
C PHE A 264 -15.54 -1.48 7.75
N PRO A 265 -15.91 -2.75 8.06
CA PRO A 265 -16.71 -3.05 9.24
C PRO A 265 -16.03 -2.60 10.53
N ALA A 266 -16.78 -1.97 11.42
CA ALA A 266 -16.26 -1.40 12.68
C ALA A 266 -15.75 -2.47 13.68
N ASN A 267 -16.23 -3.71 13.55
CA ASN A 267 -15.83 -4.84 14.40
C ASN A 267 -14.51 -5.49 14.03
N ILE A 268 -13.82 -4.98 13.00
CA ILE A 268 -12.48 -5.48 12.62
C ILE A 268 -11.45 -4.96 13.64
N PRO A 269 -10.59 -5.83 14.21
CA PRO A 269 -9.50 -5.38 15.05
C PRO A 269 -8.64 -4.31 14.37
N ARG A 270 -8.30 -3.24 15.11
CA ARG A 270 -7.54 -2.09 14.58
C ARG A 270 -6.26 -2.48 13.83
N THR A 271 -5.54 -3.49 14.31
CA THR A 271 -4.32 -4.00 13.64
C THR A 271 -4.60 -4.64 12.29
N LYS A 272 -5.69 -5.41 12.18
CA LYS A 272 -6.13 -5.98 10.90
C LYS A 272 -6.64 -4.90 9.95
N LEU A 273 -7.34 -3.91 10.46
CA LEU A 273 -7.80 -2.76 9.68
C LEU A 273 -6.62 -1.97 9.11
N ALA A 274 -5.60 -1.67 9.94
CA ALA A 274 -4.37 -1.02 9.49
C ALA A 274 -3.65 -1.83 8.40
N LEU A 275 -3.60 -3.16 8.52
CA LEU A 275 -3.04 -4.05 7.50
C LEU A 275 -3.82 -3.97 6.18
N MET A 276 -5.15 -4.00 6.23
CA MET A 276 -5.99 -3.90 5.03
C MET A 276 -5.80 -2.56 4.32
N ILE A 277 -5.73 -1.46 5.06
CA ILE A 277 -5.50 -0.13 4.50
C ILE A 277 -4.07 -0.01 3.94
N GLY A 278 -3.07 -0.38 4.71
CA GLY A 278 -1.66 -0.14 4.36
C GLY A 278 -1.12 -1.07 3.27
N ASN A 279 -1.65 -2.30 3.16
CA ASN A 279 -1.23 -3.24 2.13
C ASN A 279 -1.90 -3.00 0.77
N ALA A 280 -2.96 -2.20 0.72
CA ALA A 280 -3.62 -1.90 -0.54
C ALA A 280 -2.73 -1.08 -1.48
N LEU A 281 -2.85 -1.33 -2.78
CA LEU A 281 -2.41 -0.40 -3.79
C LEU A 281 -3.41 0.77 -3.82
N PRO A 282 -2.96 2.05 -3.80
CA PRO A 282 -3.87 3.19 -3.79
C PRO A 282 -4.87 3.13 -4.95
N PRO A 283 -6.20 3.17 -4.67
CA PRO A 283 -7.24 3.07 -5.71
C PRO A 283 -7.11 4.10 -6.84
N ASP A 284 -6.75 5.36 -6.55
CA ASP A 284 -6.55 6.37 -7.59
C ASP A 284 -5.40 6.01 -8.53
N PHE A 285 -4.30 5.48 -8.00
CA PHE A 285 -3.19 4.99 -8.81
C PHE A 285 -3.62 3.80 -9.66
N SER A 286 -4.30 2.82 -9.05
CA SER A 286 -4.82 1.64 -9.77
C SER A 286 -5.76 2.04 -10.90
N LYS A 287 -6.63 3.04 -10.68
CA LYS A 287 -7.54 3.58 -11.69
C LYS A 287 -6.80 4.17 -12.88
N ILE A 288 -5.73 4.94 -12.64
CA ILE A 288 -4.93 5.55 -13.71
C ILE A 288 -4.29 4.46 -14.57
N GLN A 289 -3.68 3.45 -13.94
CA GLN A 289 -3.09 2.34 -14.67
C GLN A 289 -4.15 1.53 -15.44
N ALA A 290 -5.29 1.23 -14.82
CA ALA A 290 -6.37 0.51 -15.45
C ALA A 290 -6.96 1.24 -16.67
N LEU A 291 -7.09 2.57 -16.60
CA LEU A 291 -7.54 3.39 -17.73
C LEU A 291 -6.51 3.39 -18.88
N ASN A 292 -5.22 3.40 -18.55
CA ASN A 292 -4.15 3.27 -19.55
C ASN A 292 -4.23 1.92 -20.26
N LEU A 293 -4.33 0.83 -19.51
CA LEU A 293 -4.48 -0.52 -20.05
C LEU A 293 -5.77 -0.68 -20.87
N LYS A 294 -6.88 -0.08 -20.43
CA LYS A 294 -8.15 -0.11 -21.17
C LYS A 294 -8.07 0.58 -22.54
N ARG A 295 -7.29 1.67 -22.65
CA ARG A 295 -7.10 2.36 -23.94
C ARG A 295 -6.23 1.58 -24.90
N HIS A 296 -5.40 0.70 -24.38
CA HIS A 296 -4.51 -0.14 -25.15
C HIS A 296 -5.23 -1.38 -25.74
N ILE A 297 -6.34 -1.84 -25.11
CA ILE A 297 -7.19 -2.93 -25.57
C ILE A 297 -8.28 -2.43 -26.51
#